data_5700b53b2e175447c22053e0229f016a
#
_entry.id   5700b53b2e175447c22053e0229f016a
#
_cell.length_a   1.000
_cell.length_b   1.000
_cell.length_c   1.000
_cell.angle_alpha   90.00
_cell.angle_beta   90.00
_cell.angle_gamma   90.00
#
_symmetry.space_group_name_H-M   'P 1'
#
loop_
_entity.id
_entity.type
_entity.pdbx_description
1 polymer ?
#
loop_
_entity_poly.entity_id
_entity_poly.type
_entity_poly.pdbx_seq_one_letter_code
_entity_poly.pdbx_strand_id
1 'polypeptide(L)'
;YTMSIAMSACSRAKIPFVVLDRPNPIGGQALAGNLLDPAFASFVGLYPIPVRYGMTIGETARFFNAEYGIGAELDVVSMTGWRRTDYWDDLDLPWVPPPPNMPAVDPAVVYPGTCFFEGTNISEGRGTAKPFEQFGAPFIDGERLADELNAHDLPGVLFRPVFFEPATGKYAGQFCA
;
A
#
# COMPACT_ATOMS: atom_id res chain seq x y z
N TYR A 1 -9.21 -2.89 -4.32
CA TYR A 1 -10.69 -2.93 -4.34
C TYR A 1 -11.26 -2.81 -5.74
N THR A 2 -10.60 -2.11 -6.69
CA THR A 2 -11.04 -2.06 -8.11
C THR A 2 -11.33 -3.46 -8.67
N MET A 3 -10.48 -4.45 -8.36
CA MET A 3 -10.68 -5.85 -8.77
C MET A 3 -12.00 -6.43 -8.26
N SER A 4 -12.33 -6.25 -6.98
CA SER A 4 -13.59 -6.77 -6.41
C SER A 4 -14.82 -6.13 -7.03
N ILE A 5 -14.75 -4.84 -7.34
CA ILE A 5 -15.81 -4.10 -8.04
C ILE A 5 -15.97 -4.64 -9.47
N ALA A 6 -14.86 -4.87 -10.19
CA ALA A 6 -14.88 -5.47 -11.51
C ALA A 6 -15.43 -6.91 -11.49
N MET A 7 -15.01 -7.73 -10.51
CA MET A 7 -15.57 -9.08 -10.29
C MET A 7 -17.07 -9.04 -10.07
N SER A 8 -17.57 -8.10 -9.26
CA SER A 8 -19.01 -7.92 -9.03
C SER A 8 -19.76 -7.53 -10.31
N ALA A 9 -19.15 -6.70 -11.16
CA ALA A 9 -19.74 -6.34 -12.45
C ALA A 9 -19.79 -7.55 -13.41
N CYS A 10 -18.71 -8.32 -13.48
CA CYS A 10 -18.63 -9.55 -14.28
C CYS A 10 -19.63 -10.59 -13.81
N SER A 11 -19.77 -10.80 -12.49
CA SER A 11 -20.77 -11.70 -11.92
C SER A 11 -22.20 -11.33 -12.37
N ARG A 12 -22.58 -10.05 -12.27
CA ARG A 12 -23.89 -9.58 -12.75
C ARG A 12 -24.10 -9.77 -14.26
N ALA A 13 -23.02 -9.58 -15.03
CA ALA A 13 -23.05 -9.75 -16.49
C ALA A 13 -22.89 -11.20 -16.93
N LYS A 14 -22.64 -12.13 -16.00
CA LYS A 14 -22.33 -13.55 -16.29
C LYS A 14 -21.13 -13.72 -17.22
N ILE A 15 -20.11 -12.94 -16.99
CA ILE A 15 -18.84 -12.97 -17.72
C ILE A 15 -17.76 -13.56 -16.80
N PRO A 16 -17.01 -14.57 -17.24
CA PRO A 16 -15.87 -15.10 -16.48
C PRO A 16 -14.84 -14.01 -16.18
N PHE A 17 -14.25 -14.09 -14.99
CA PHE A 17 -13.20 -13.16 -14.55
C PHE A 17 -11.90 -13.93 -14.33
N VAL A 18 -10.85 -13.55 -15.07
CA VAL A 18 -9.54 -14.21 -14.99
C VAL A 18 -8.56 -13.28 -14.29
N VAL A 19 -7.86 -13.80 -13.27
CA VAL A 19 -6.77 -13.10 -12.58
C VAL A 19 -5.46 -13.79 -12.91
N LEU A 20 -4.53 -13.02 -13.49
CA LEU A 20 -3.14 -13.45 -13.60
C LEU A 20 -2.43 -13.11 -12.30
N ASP A 21 -2.08 -14.12 -11.51
CA ASP A 21 -1.51 -13.92 -10.20
C ASP A 21 -0.10 -13.31 -10.26
N ARG A 22 0.25 -12.52 -9.24
CA ARG A 22 1.53 -11.82 -9.14
C ARG A 22 2.04 -11.83 -7.70
N PRO A 23 3.39 -11.74 -7.50
CA PRO A 23 3.97 -11.64 -6.18
C PRO A 23 3.45 -10.44 -5.40
N ASN A 24 3.25 -10.61 -4.10
CA ASN A 24 3.12 -9.47 -3.21
C ASN A 24 4.52 -8.87 -2.99
N PRO A 25 4.76 -7.60 -3.31
CA PRO A 25 6.11 -7.02 -3.30
C PRO A 25 6.77 -6.95 -1.91
N ILE A 26 5.97 -7.02 -0.86
CA ILE A 26 6.45 -6.96 0.53
C ILE A 26 6.26 -8.29 1.27
N GLY A 27 6.23 -9.39 0.50
CA GLY A 27 6.06 -10.75 1.03
C GLY A 27 4.64 -11.07 1.48
N GLY A 28 4.44 -12.31 1.89
CA GLY A 28 3.12 -12.84 2.28
C GLY A 28 3.06 -13.40 3.70
N GLN A 29 4.09 -13.26 4.51
CA GLN A 29 4.12 -13.82 5.88
C GLN A 29 3.53 -12.89 6.93
N ALA A 30 3.76 -11.59 6.81
CA ALA A 30 3.37 -10.65 7.83
C ALA A 30 1.98 -10.06 7.55
N LEU A 31 1.16 -10.06 8.59
CA LEU A 31 -0.08 -9.32 8.67
C LEU A 31 0.11 -8.19 9.68
N ALA A 32 -0.26 -6.97 9.32
CA ALA A 32 -0.09 -5.82 10.21
C ALA A 32 -1.09 -4.70 9.90
N GLY A 33 -1.29 -3.85 10.88
CA GLY A 33 -2.23 -2.75 10.83
C GLY A 33 -3.64 -3.14 11.28
N ASN A 34 -4.48 -2.14 11.46
CA ASN A 34 -5.84 -2.30 11.93
C ASN A 34 -6.74 -2.88 10.83
N LEU A 35 -7.79 -3.55 11.24
CA LEU A 35 -8.90 -3.89 10.35
C LEU A 35 -9.73 -2.63 10.07
N LEU A 36 -10.24 -2.54 8.85
CA LEU A 36 -11.21 -1.49 8.51
C LEU A 36 -12.49 -1.67 9.32
N ASP A 37 -12.94 -0.61 9.97
CA ASP A 37 -14.31 -0.55 10.48
C ASP A 37 -15.27 -0.37 9.30
N PRO A 38 -16.25 -1.26 9.11
CA PRO A 38 -17.21 -1.18 8.01
C PRO A 38 -17.99 0.15 7.94
N ALA A 39 -18.11 0.86 9.06
CA ALA A 39 -18.74 2.19 9.09
C ALA A 39 -17.98 3.24 8.27
N PHE A 40 -16.69 3.01 8.02
CA PHE A 40 -15.82 3.87 7.20
C PHE A 40 -15.49 3.27 5.83
N ALA A 41 -16.26 2.27 5.39
CA ALA A 41 -16.01 1.64 4.10
C ALA A 41 -16.09 2.65 2.94
N SER A 42 -15.09 2.60 2.06
CA SER A 42 -14.97 3.47 0.90
C SER A 42 -14.23 2.76 -0.24
N PHE A 43 -14.05 3.45 -1.37
CA PHE A 43 -13.27 2.90 -2.49
C PHE A 43 -11.81 2.57 -2.13
N VAL A 44 -11.23 3.29 -1.16
CA VAL A 44 -9.85 3.05 -0.70
C VAL A 44 -9.76 2.10 0.49
N GLY A 45 -10.88 1.66 1.02
CA GLY A 45 -10.99 0.65 2.08
C GLY A 45 -12.39 0.07 2.08
N LEU A 46 -12.61 -1.08 1.45
CA LEU A 46 -13.95 -1.63 1.23
C LEU A 46 -14.29 -2.79 2.17
N TYR A 47 -13.29 -3.58 2.54
CA TYR A 47 -13.47 -4.80 3.34
C TYR A 47 -12.59 -4.77 4.59
N PRO A 48 -13.02 -5.39 5.70
CA PRO A 48 -12.27 -5.44 6.96
C PRO A 48 -11.06 -6.39 6.86
N ILE A 49 -10.05 -5.97 6.12
CA ILE A 49 -8.74 -6.63 6.04
C ILE A 49 -7.67 -5.71 6.62
N PRO A 50 -6.57 -6.26 7.17
CA PRO A 50 -5.47 -5.44 7.67
C PRO A 50 -4.78 -4.71 6.51
N VAL A 51 -4.15 -3.57 6.81
CA VAL A 51 -3.45 -2.77 5.78
C VAL A 51 -2.36 -3.59 5.09
N ARG A 52 -1.56 -4.32 5.87
CA ARG A 52 -0.64 -5.33 5.36
C ARG A 52 -1.32 -6.68 5.43
N TYR A 53 -1.92 -7.12 4.34
CA TYR A 53 -2.81 -8.29 4.28
C TYR A 53 -2.12 -9.60 3.84
N GLY A 54 -0.86 -9.54 3.38
CA GLY A 54 -0.01 -10.71 3.10
C GLY A 54 -0.50 -11.64 1.98
N MET A 55 -1.48 -11.26 1.18
CA MET A 55 -2.01 -12.06 0.08
C MET A 55 -1.45 -11.60 -1.26
N THR A 56 -1.36 -12.53 -2.23
CA THR A 56 -1.20 -12.20 -3.64
C THR A 56 -2.50 -11.65 -4.21
N ILE A 57 -2.45 -11.10 -5.43
CA ILE A 57 -3.67 -10.58 -6.08
C ILE A 57 -4.67 -11.71 -6.38
N GLY A 58 -4.19 -12.90 -6.77
CA GLY A 58 -5.03 -14.07 -6.99
C GLY A 58 -5.64 -14.62 -5.70
N GLU A 59 -4.88 -14.65 -4.61
CA GLU A 59 -5.39 -15.02 -3.29
C GLU A 59 -6.45 -14.03 -2.80
N THR A 60 -6.19 -12.73 -2.98
CA THR A 60 -7.14 -11.66 -2.64
C THR A 60 -8.44 -11.79 -3.44
N ALA A 61 -8.35 -12.15 -4.74
CA ALA A 61 -9.53 -12.39 -5.56
C ALA A 61 -10.38 -13.56 -5.05
N ARG A 62 -9.72 -14.69 -4.75
CA ARG A 62 -10.41 -15.88 -4.18
C ARG A 62 -11.04 -15.56 -2.84
N PHE A 63 -10.30 -14.88 -1.96
CA PHE A 63 -10.78 -14.48 -0.65
C PHE A 63 -12.01 -13.58 -0.74
N PHE A 64 -11.96 -12.52 -1.55
CA PHE A 64 -13.09 -11.61 -1.70
C PHE A 64 -14.29 -12.28 -2.36
N ASN A 65 -14.06 -13.16 -3.34
CA ASN A 65 -15.14 -13.89 -3.99
C ASN A 65 -15.90 -14.82 -3.04
N ALA A 66 -15.16 -15.51 -2.17
CA ALA A 66 -15.72 -16.46 -1.22
C ALA A 66 -16.32 -15.76 0.00
N GLU A 67 -15.55 -14.90 0.66
CA GLU A 67 -15.91 -14.31 1.95
C GLU A 67 -17.02 -13.28 1.83
N TYR A 68 -17.00 -12.48 0.76
CA TYR A 68 -18.01 -11.41 0.56
C TYR A 68 -19.08 -11.79 -0.48
N GLY A 69 -19.13 -13.04 -0.90
CA GLY A 69 -20.21 -13.57 -1.73
C GLY A 69 -20.36 -12.85 -3.07
N ILE A 70 -19.25 -12.43 -3.70
CA ILE A 70 -19.29 -11.71 -4.99
C ILE A 70 -19.93 -12.57 -6.08
N GLY A 71 -19.71 -13.91 -6.03
CA GLY A 71 -20.31 -14.87 -6.95
C GLY A 71 -19.76 -14.75 -8.38
N ALA A 72 -18.56 -14.27 -8.57
CA ALA A 72 -17.91 -14.22 -9.87
C ALA A 72 -17.47 -15.64 -10.29
N GLU A 73 -17.66 -15.97 -11.56
CA GLU A 73 -17.01 -17.12 -12.20
C GLU A 73 -15.52 -16.77 -12.34
N LEU A 74 -14.72 -17.14 -11.31
CA LEU A 74 -13.35 -16.71 -11.13
C LEU A 74 -12.37 -17.81 -11.50
N ASP A 75 -11.47 -17.54 -12.44
CA ASP A 75 -10.28 -18.32 -12.70
C ASP A 75 -9.02 -17.55 -12.28
N VAL A 76 -8.07 -18.24 -11.62
CA VAL A 76 -6.80 -17.65 -11.20
C VAL A 76 -5.66 -18.45 -11.80
N VAL A 77 -4.97 -17.83 -12.75
CA VAL A 77 -3.73 -18.37 -13.31
C VAL A 77 -2.62 -18.16 -12.28
N SER A 78 -2.24 -19.23 -11.62
CA SER A 78 -1.25 -19.21 -10.55
C SER A 78 0.15 -18.90 -11.09
N MET A 79 0.90 -18.07 -10.38
CA MET A 79 2.33 -17.90 -10.62
C MET A 79 3.12 -19.11 -10.08
N THR A 80 4.36 -19.22 -10.50
CA THR A 80 5.32 -20.24 -10.03
C THR A 80 6.57 -19.57 -9.49
N GLY A 81 7.27 -20.23 -8.54
CA GLY A 81 8.58 -19.82 -8.06
C GLY A 81 8.59 -18.78 -6.94
N TRP A 82 7.48 -18.11 -6.63
CA TRP A 82 7.39 -17.19 -5.51
C TRP A 82 7.12 -17.91 -4.20
N ARG A 83 7.77 -17.47 -3.14
CA ARG A 83 7.55 -17.93 -1.75
C ARG A 83 7.06 -16.76 -0.91
N ARG A 84 6.29 -17.03 0.12
CA ARG A 84 5.76 -15.99 1.03
C ARG A 84 6.84 -15.19 1.76
N THR A 85 8.05 -15.73 1.87
CA THR A 85 9.22 -15.05 2.44
C THR A 85 9.81 -14.01 1.51
N ASP A 86 9.58 -14.15 0.19
CA ASP A 86 10.28 -13.37 -0.81
C ASP A 86 9.68 -11.96 -0.90
N TYR A 87 10.54 -10.97 -0.82
CA TYR A 87 10.27 -9.59 -1.20
C TYR A 87 10.56 -9.41 -2.69
N TRP A 88 10.16 -8.29 -3.26
CA TRP A 88 10.36 -8.05 -4.70
C TRP A 88 11.83 -8.11 -5.10
N ASP A 89 12.72 -7.63 -4.24
CA ASP A 89 14.16 -7.60 -4.49
C ASP A 89 14.81 -9.01 -4.48
N ASP A 90 14.12 -10.01 -3.95
CA ASP A 90 14.53 -11.41 -4.01
C ASP A 90 14.15 -12.07 -5.34
N LEU A 91 13.43 -11.36 -6.21
CA LEU A 91 12.91 -11.87 -7.46
C LEU A 91 13.67 -11.27 -8.65
N ASP A 92 13.97 -12.08 -9.64
CA ASP A 92 14.55 -11.60 -10.92
C ASP A 92 13.44 -11.07 -11.84
N LEU A 93 12.72 -10.06 -11.35
CA LEU A 93 11.62 -9.42 -12.07
C LEU A 93 11.81 -7.90 -12.12
N PRO A 94 11.56 -7.26 -13.27
CA PRO A 94 11.63 -5.82 -13.36
C PRO A 94 10.51 -5.19 -12.51
N TRP A 95 10.86 -4.14 -11.76
CA TRP A 95 9.84 -3.33 -11.10
C TRP A 95 9.04 -2.54 -12.12
N VAL A 96 7.74 -2.80 -12.16
CA VAL A 96 6.79 -1.99 -12.95
C VAL A 96 6.06 -1.08 -11.97
N PRO A 97 6.35 0.23 -11.96
CA PRO A 97 5.80 1.14 -10.97
C PRO A 97 4.26 1.14 -11.00
N PRO A 98 3.59 0.77 -9.89
CA PRO A 98 2.15 0.94 -9.83
C PRO A 98 1.79 2.43 -9.71
N PRO A 99 0.71 2.89 -10.36
CA PRO A 99 0.27 4.27 -10.22
C PRO A 99 -0.48 4.50 -8.89
N PRO A 100 -0.40 5.72 -8.31
CA PRO A 100 0.62 6.73 -8.56
C PRO A 100 1.72 6.70 -7.50
N ASN A 101 2.92 7.14 -7.88
CA ASN A 101 4.01 7.47 -6.95
C ASN A 101 4.62 6.29 -6.15
N MET A 102 4.83 5.15 -6.83
CA MET A 102 5.67 4.06 -6.31
C MET A 102 6.80 3.76 -7.29
N PRO A 103 7.79 4.64 -7.40
CA PRO A 103 8.86 4.52 -8.41
C PRO A 103 9.79 3.34 -8.18
N ALA A 104 9.87 2.83 -6.96
CA ALA A 104 10.72 1.72 -6.53
C ALA A 104 9.97 0.82 -5.54
N VAL A 105 10.65 -0.21 -5.03
CA VAL A 105 10.09 -1.12 -4.01
C VAL A 105 10.04 -0.46 -2.63
N ASP A 106 11.01 0.39 -2.30
CA ASP A 106 11.12 1.03 -0.98
C ASP A 106 9.82 1.73 -0.55
N PRO A 107 9.18 2.58 -1.38
CA PRO A 107 7.87 3.13 -1.05
C PRO A 107 6.82 2.07 -0.71
N ALA A 108 6.81 0.91 -1.38
CA ALA A 108 5.84 -0.14 -1.10
C ALA A 108 6.05 -0.79 0.27
N VAL A 109 7.31 -0.84 0.76
CA VAL A 109 7.64 -1.37 2.10
C VAL A 109 7.08 -0.49 3.21
N VAL A 110 7.21 0.83 3.08
CA VAL A 110 6.77 1.79 4.11
C VAL A 110 5.30 2.20 3.97
N TYR A 111 4.72 2.05 2.78
CA TYR A 111 3.36 2.47 2.45
C TYR A 111 2.29 1.98 3.43
N PRO A 112 2.29 0.73 3.94
CA PRO A 112 1.28 0.27 4.90
C PRO A 112 1.18 1.11 6.17
N GLY A 113 2.27 1.78 6.56
CA GLY A 113 2.30 2.72 7.70
C GLY A 113 2.07 4.17 7.28
N THR A 114 2.72 4.60 6.21
CA THR A 114 2.76 6.02 5.82
C THR A 114 1.59 6.47 4.96
N CYS A 115 0.80 5.55 4.39
CA CYS A 115 -0.40 5.90 3.63
C CYS A 115 -1.45 6.65 4.48
N PHE A 116 -1.46 6.49 5.79
CA PHE A 116 -2.38 7.20 6.68
C PHE A 116 -2.17 8.71 6.68
N PHE A 117 -0.98 9.20 6.35
CA PHE A 117 -0.73 10.63 6.18
C PHE A 117 -1.56 11.27 5.07
N GLU A 118 -2.04 10.49 4.10
CA GLU A 118 -2.92 10.99 3.05
C GLU A 118 -4.21 11.61 3.61
N GLY A 119 -4.74 11.07 4.70
CA GLY A 119 -5.92 11.56 5.40
C GLY A 119 -5.67 12.70 6.39
N THR A 120 -4.44 13.24 6.48
CA THR A 120 -4.04 14.26 7.44
C THR A 120 -3.58 15.55 6.75
N ASN A 121 -3.16 16.54 7.54
CA ASN A 121 -2.50 17.76 7.08
C ASN A 121 -0.97 17.62 6.98
N ILE A 122 -0.44 16.40 6.94
CA ILE A 122 0.98 16.11 6.71
C ILE A 122 1.15 15.69 5.26
N SER A 123 2.18 16.19 4.59
CA SER A 123 2.60 15.70 3.28
C SER A 123 3.21 14.31 3.44
N GLU A 124 2.76 13.36 2.64
CA GLU A 124 3.31 12.02 2.54
C GLU A 124 4.47 11.92 1.52
N GLY A 125 5.04 13.04 1.14
CA GLY A 125 6.17 13.11 0.21
C GLY A 125 5.81 12.96 -1.26
N ARG A 126 4.53 12.92 -1.64
CA ARG A 126 4.13 12.99 -3.05
C ARG A 126 4.61 14.30 -3.68
N GLY A 127 5.01 14.25 -4.93
CA GLY A 127 5.64 15.39 -5.62
C GLY A 127 7.13 15.56 -5.31
N THR A 128 7.74 14.59 -4.64
CA THR A 128 9.18 14.50 -4.41
C THR A 128 9.76 13.22 -5.04
N ALA A 129 11.08 13.05 -4.98
CA ALA A 129 11.75 11.83 -5.42
C ALA A 129 11.50 10.62 -4.48
N LYS A 130 10.99 10.85 -3.26
CA LYS A 130 10.81 9.82 -2.22
C LYS A 130 9.39 9.85 -1.61
N PRO A 131 8.36 9.58 -2.43
CA PRO A 131 6.99 9.53 -1.94
C PRO A 131 6.86 8.40 -0.92
N PHE A 132 6.15 8.68 0.19
CA PHE A 132 5.92 7.79 1.34
C PHE A 132 7.15 7.44 2.19
N GLU A 133 8.38 7.62 1.68
CA GLU A 133 9.60 7.44 2.45
C GLU A 133 9.97 8.66 3.29
N GLN A 134 9.36 9.81 2.98
CA GLN A 134 9.48 11.03 3.75
C GLN A 134 8.10 11.66 3.95
N PHE A 135 7.92 12.32 5.07
CA PHE A 135 6.68 13.00 5.42
C PHE A 135 7.00 14.25 6.24
N GLY A 136 6.12 15.24 6.18
CA GLY A 136 6.35 16.48 6.89
C GLY A 136 5.37 17.58 6.50
N ALA A 137 5.56 18.75 7.11
CA ALA A 137 4.77 19.94 6.83
C ALA A 137 5.55 21.21 7.18
N PRO A 138 5.16 22.41 6.66
CA PRO A 138 5.87 23.65 6.95
C PRO A 138 5.87 24.07 8.42
N PHE A 139 4.96 23.52 9.23
CA PHE A 139 4.81 23.83 10.66
C PHE A 139 5.50 22.81 11.57
N ILE A 140 6.16 21.79 11.02
CA ILE A 140 6.85 20.75 11.78
C ILE A 140 8.31 21.16 12.01
N ASP A 141 8.78 20.91 13.23
CA ASP A 141 10.20 20.87 13.56
C ASP A 141 10.70 19.45 13.31
N GLY A 142 11.39 19.23 12.20
CA GLY A 142 11.81 17.90 11.76
C GLY A 142 12.85 17.24 12.68
N GLU A 143 13.74 18.03 13.31
CA GLU A 143 14.74 17.50 14.25
C GLU A 143 14.04 16.97 15.49
N ARG A 144 13.19 17.78 16.09
CA ARG A 144 12.42 17.39 17.26
C ARG A 144 11.50 16.19 16.96
N LEU A 145 10.84 16.17 15.81
CA LEU A 145 9.99 15.03 15.42
C LEU A 145 10.79 13.74 15.30
N ALA A 146 11.97 13.80 14.65
CA ALA A 146 12.84 12.63 14.52
C ALA A 146 13.31 12.10 15.88
N ASP A 147 13.70 13.00 16.79
CA ASP A 147 14.11 12.64 18.15
C ASP A 147 12.96 11.97 18.92
N GLU A 148 11.77 12.57 18.88
CA GLU A 148 10.58 12.02 19.56
C GLU A 148 10.20 10.64 18.99
N LEU A 149 10.23 10.45 17.68
CA LEU A 149 9.92 9.17 17.05
C LEU A 149 10.98 8.10 17.37
N ASN A 150 12.26 8.45 17.35
CA ASN A 150 13.34 7.52 17.70
C ASN A 150 13.32 7.13 19.19
N ALA A 151 12.80 7.99 20.07
CA ALA A 151 12.64 7.67 21.49
C ALA A 151 11.65 6.51 21.75
N HIS A 152 10.80 6.15 20.77
CA HIS A 152 9.95 4.96 20.85
C HIS A 152 10.68 3.64 20.58
N ASP A 153 11.95 3.68 20.17
CA ASP A 153 12.81 2.50 19.93
C ASP A 153 12.11 1.41 19.06
N LEU A 154 11.52 1.83 17.94
CA LEU A 154 10.81 0.92 17.06
C LEU A 154 11.78 -0.03 16.36
N PRO A 155 11.62 -1.36 16.48
CA PRO A 155 12.55 -2.32 15.89
C PRO A 155 12.66 -2.17 14.37
N GLY A 156 13.88 -1.99 13.85
CA GLY A 156 14.16 -1.92 12.42
C GLY A 156 13.79 -0.60 11.76
N VAL A 157 13.45 0.44 12.52
CA VAL A 157 13.10 1.77 12.02
C VAL A 157 14.01 2.81 12.66
N LEU A 158 14.54 3.72 11.82
CA LEU A 158 15.28 4.90 12.25
C LEU A 158 14.74 6.12 11.51
N PHE A 159 14.34 7.13 12.24
CA PHE A 159 13.89 8.40 11.69
C PHE A 159 15.05 9.40 11.67
N ARG A 160 15.18 10.13 10.58
CA ARG A 160 16.14 11.21 10.44
C ARG A 160 15.45 12.47 9.91
N PRO A 161 15.83 13.65 10.38
CA PRO A 161 15.26 14.88 9.84
C PRO A 161 15.64 15.02 8.36
N VAL A 162 14.68 15.49 7.57
CA VAL A 162 14.85 15.83 6.16
C VAL A 162 14.12 17.14 5.89
N PHE A 163 14.61 17.88 4.89
CA PHE A 163 13.91 19.05 4.36
C PHE A 163 13.59 18.80 2.89
N PHE A 164 12.35 19.07 2.50
CA PHE A 164 11.93 18.83 1.13
C PHE A 164 10.87 19.86 0.70
N GLU A 165 10.76 20.06 -0.61
CA GLU A 165 9.75 20.90 -1.23
C GLU A 165 9.01 20.05 -2.26
N PRO A 166 7.72 19.72 -2.02
CA PRO A 166 6.93 18.99 -3.00
C PRO A 166 6.68 19.83 -4.25
N ALA A 167 6.87 19.27 -5.43
CA ALA A 167 6.52 19.93 -6.68
C ALA A 167 5.00 19.91 -6.94
N THR A 168 4.27 18.96 -6.35
CA THR A 168 2.82 18.79 -6.47
C THR A 168 2.23 18.24 -5.18
N GLY A 169 0.91 18.30 -5.02
CA GLY A 169 0.22 17.75 -3.85
C GLY A 169 0.18 18.73 -2.67
N LYS A 170 0.17 18.18 -1.47
CA LYS A 170 0.16 18.98 -0.24
C LYS A 170 1.44 19.79 -0.13
N TYR A 171 1.28 21.06 0.18
CA TYR A 171 2.38 22.02 0.36
C TYR A 171 3.31 22.18 -0.85
N ALA A 172 2.79 22.02 -2.08
CA ALA A 172 3.54 22.25 -3.29
C ALA A 172 4.19 23.64 -3.28
N GLY A 173 5.51 23.70 -3.55
CA GLY A 173 6.30 24.94 -3.52
C GLY A 173 6.57 25.50 -2.13
N GLN A 174 6.36 24.73 -1.06
CA GLN A 174 6.65 25.11 0.32
C GLN A 174 7.68 24.18 0.94
N PHE A 175 8.56 24.73 1.75
CA PHE A 175 9.50 23.94 2.55
C PHE A 175 8.77 23.18 3.65
N CYS A 176 8.97 21.86 3.69
CA CYS A 176 8.50 20.96 4.72
C CYS A 176 9.68 20.34 5.46
N ALA A 177 9.49 20.04 6.75
CA ALA A 177 10.41 19.28 7.57
C ALA A 177 9.70 18.10 8.24
#